data_297eae90c00bec253ed5aaefdfc37f3c
#
_entry.id   297eae90c00bec253ed5aaefdfc37f3c
#
_cell.length_a   1.000
_cell.length_b   1.000
_cell.length_c   1.000
_cell.angle_alpha   90.00
_cell.angle_beta   90.00
_cell.angle_gamma   90.00
#
_symmetry.space_group_name_H-M   'P 1'
#
loop_
_entity.id
_entity.type
_entity.pdbx_description
1 polymer ?
#
loop_
_entity_poly.entity_id
_entity_poly.type
_entity_poly.pdbx_seq_one_letter_code
_entity_poly.pdbx_strand_id
1 'polypeptide(L)'
;MSYYQWRVFARDVTVCCVGSVAMGLLLAAAADMAMPKKAQARPSELRMIERTVERAAGTRVLWAKGRTNGCTKSTLLGFYAPDKNTVIMCESNLRNSLPMAIELIKHEGWHAVQFRCNKGRPVLRDDQLRNGMRRKDKAILREAYPKHQHRLEAEARTVSQLPTQHYLAGVEAYCRYRT
;
A
#
# COMPACT_ATOMS: atom_id res chain seq x y z
N MET A 1 14.26 16.47 -1.94
CA MET A 1 13.50 15.49 -1.13
C MET A 1 12.69 14.61 -2.09
N SER A 2 13.10 13.37 -2.25
CA SER A 2 12.44 12.43 -3.18
C SER A 2 11.38 11.68 -2.43
N TYR A 3 10.11 11.96 -2.74
CA TYR A 3 8.99 11.18 -2.25
C TYR A 3 8.91 9.89 -3.08
N TYR A 4 8.93 8.74 -2.45
CA TYR A 4 8.67 7.46 -3.10
C TYR A 4 7.20 7.41 -3.50
N GLN A 5 6.91 7.52 -4.80
CA GLN A 5 5.55 7.57 -5.31
C GLN A 5 5.17 6.25 -5.98
N TRP A 6 4.15 5.60 -5.48
CA TRP A 6 3.49 4.50 -6.15
C TRP A 6 2.58 5.04 -7.26
N ARG A 7 2.93 4.82 -8.52
CA ARG A 7 2.05 5.09 -9.66
C ARG A 7 1.43 3.77 -10.13
N VAL A 8 0.12 3.66 -10.01
CA VAL A 8 -0.63 2.58 -10.66
C VAL A 8 -0.99 3.03 -12.06
N PHE A 9 -0.49 2.34 -13.07
CA PHE A 9 -1.05 2.40 -14.42
C PHE A 9 -2.34 1.58 -14.43
N ALA A 10 -3.48 2.25 -14.26
CA ALA A 10 -4.77 1.66 -14.56
C ALA A 10 -4.86 1.52 -16.09
N ARG A 11 -4.70 0.32 -16.61
CA ARG A 11 -5.14 -0.01 -17.97
C ARG A 11 -6.65 -0.21 -17.91
N ASP A 12 -7.37 0.64 -18.63
CA ASP A 12 -8.80 0.51 -18.91
C ASP A 12 -9.06 -0.86 -19.55
N VAL A 13 -9.80 -1.68 -18.82
CA VAL A 13 -10.48 -2.84 -19.41
C VAL A 13 -11.90 -2.41 -19.69
N THR A 14 -12.14 -1.96 -20.91
CA THR A 14 -13.49 -1.74 -21.43
C THR A 14 -14.13 -3.10 -21.65
N VAL A 15 -15.02 -3.50 -20.77
CA VAL A 15 -15.93 -4.63 -21.01
C VAL A 15 -17.24 -4.04 -21.50
N CYS A 16 -17.46 -4.19 -22.82
CA CYS A 16 -18.74 -4.00 -23.47
C CYS A 16 -19.69 -5.12 -23.05
N CYS A 17 -20.78 -4.82 -22.35
CA CYS A 17 -21.95 -5.69 -22.31
C CYS A 17 -23.18 -4.87 -22.68
N VAL A 18 -23.63 -5.10 -23.92
CA VAL A 18 -24.95 -4.70 -24.41
C VAL A 18 -25.96 -5.73 -23.90
N GLY A 19 -27.07 -5.26 -23.35
CA GLY A 19 -28.16 -6.15 -22.95
C GLY A 19 -29.33 -5.34 -22.39
N SER A 20 -30.24 -4.98 -23.30
CA SER A 20 -31.56 -4.40 -23.00
C SER A 20 -32.43 -5.33 -22.15
N VAL A 21 -33.32 -4.81 -21.32
CA VAL A 21 -34.77 -4.97 -21.36
C VAL A 21 -35.45 -4.15 -20.27
N ALA A 22 -36.56 -3.62 -20.64
CA ALA A 22 -37.42 -2.61 -20.04
C ALA A 22 -38.29 -3.11 -18.85
N MET A 23 -38.84 -2.07 -18.21
CA MET A 23 -40.20 -1.97 -17.61
C MET A 23 -40.41 -2.33 -16.14
N GLY A 24 -40.85 -1.36 -15.41
CA GLY A 24 -41.52 -1.53 -14.09
C GLY A 24 -41.43 -0.30 -13.19
N LEU A 25 -42.29 0.68 -13.43
CA LEU A 25 -42.57 1.75 -12.46
C LEU A 25 -43.19 1.16 -11.19
N LEU A 26 -42.58 1.39 -10.04
CA LEU A 26 -43.25 1.49 -8.75
C LEU A 26 -42.52 2.53 -7.90
N LEU A 27 -43.19 3.68 -7.76
CA LEU A 27 -42.87 4.74 -6.82
C LEU A 27 -43.11 4.22 -5.40
N ALA A 28 -42.04 3.88 -4.68
CA ALA A 28 -42.04 3.80 -3.24
C ALA A 28 -41.07 4.89 -2.74
N ALA A 29 -41.62 6.02 -2.29
CA ALA A 29 -40.86 7.03 -1.56
C ALA A 29 -40.45 6.41 -0.20
N ALA A 30 -39.34 5.68 -0.15
CA ALA A 30 -38.66 5.36 1.08
C ALA A 30 -37.81 6.57 1.45
N ALA A 31 -38.20 7.28 2.50
CA ALA A 31 -37.35 8.25 3.17
C ALA A 31 -36.11 7.53 3.63
N ASP A 32 -35.02 7.67 2.87
CA ASP A 32 -33.70 7.16 3.19
C ASP A 32 -33.17 7.98 4.37
N MET A 33 -33.56 7.60 5.60
CA MET A 33 -32.91 8.08 6.81
C MET A 33 -31.46 7.55 6.72
N ALA A 34 -30.57 8.40 6.19
CA ALA A 34 -29.15 8.17 6.12
C ALA A 34 -28.63 7.94 7.56
N MET A 35 -28.68 6.69 8.00
CA MET A 35 -27.93 6.29 9.20
C MET A 35 -26.49 6.71 9.02
N PRO A 36 -25.87 7.37 10.02
CA PRO A 36 -24.46 7.68 9.94
C PRO A 36 -23.71 6.37 9.67
N LYS A 37 -23.04 6.27 8.51
CA LYS A 37 -22.19 5.10 8.18
C LYS A 37 -21.24 4.93 9.34
N LYS A 38 -21.50 3.95 10.21
CA LYS A 38 -20.55 3.52 11.26
C LYS A 38 -19.22 3.36 10.56
N ALA A 39 -18.19 4.09 11.02
CA ALA A 39 -16.84 3.96 10.50
C ALA A 39 -16.49 2.47 10.47
N GLN A 40 -16.46 1.90 9.27
CA GLN A 40 -16.33 0.46 9.10
C GLN A 40 -14.97 0.06 9.67
N ALA A 41 -14.96 -0.75 10.72
CA ALA A 41 -13.74 -1.17 11.38
C ALA A 41 -12.81 -1.84 10.36
N ARG A 42 -11.57 -1.39 10.28
CA ARG A 42 -10.59 -1.97 9.36
C ARG A 42 -10.45 -3.48 9.62
N PRO A 43 -10.30 -4.29 8.56
CA PRO A 43 -10.10 -5.74 8.69
C PRO A 43 -8.96 -6.09 9.64
N SER A 44 -9.08 -7.20 10.34
CA SER A 44 -8.12 -7.65 11.35
C SER A 44 -6.70 -7.78 10.82
N GLU A 45 -6.55 -8.30 9.59
CA GLU A 45 -5.27 -8.46 8.91
C GLU A 45 -4.55 -7.10 8.69
N LEU A 46 -5.27 -6.11 8.21
CA LEU A 46 -4.72 -4.78 7.98
C LEU A 46 -4.23 -4.14 9.29
N ARG A 47 -5.05 -4.23 10.35
CA ARG A 47 -4.66 -3.75 11.69
C ARG A 47 -3.45 -4.49 12.27
N MET A 48 -3.32 -5.78 11.98
CA MET A 48 -2.18 -6.56 12.43
C MET A 48 -0.88 -6.09 11.77
N ILE A 49 -0.92 -5.82 10.45
CA ILE A 49 0.22 -5.27 9.72
C ILE A 49 0.58 -3.88 10.27
N GLU A 50 -0.39 -2.97 10.41
CA GLU A 50 -0.21 -1.64 11.01
C GLU A 50 0.55 -1.72 12.33
N ARG A 51 -0.02 -2.45 13.29
CA ARG A 51 0.55 -2.58 14.64
C ARG A 51 1.95 -3.17 14.65
N THR A 52 2.22 -4.12 13.74
CA THR A 52 3.55 -4.73 13.67
C THR A 52 4.58 -3.76 13.13
N VAL A 53 4.25 -3.02 12.06
CA VAL A 53 5.13 -1.98 11.51
C VAL A 53 5.37 -0.86 12.53
N GLU A 54 4.30 -0.40 13.18
CA GLU A 54 4.39 0.65 14.21
C GLU A 54 5.28 0.22 15.38
N ARG A 55 5.07 -0.97 15.90
CA ARG A 55 5.83 -1.49 17.04
C ARG A 55 7.28 -1.79 16.70
N ALA A 56 7.53 -2.49 15.58
CA ALA A 56 8.86 -2.99 15.26
C ALA A 56 9.78 -1.91 14.68
N ALA A 57 9.26 -1.06 13.78
CA ALA A 57 10.04 0.01 13.15
C ALA A 57 9.91 1.36 13.85
N GLY A 58 9.10 1.47 14.89
CA GLY A 58 8.80 2.73 15.58
C GLY A 58 8.15 3.76 14.67
N THR A 59 7.45 3.30 13.65
CA THR A 59 6.86 4.11 12.56
C THR A 59 5.37 4.32 12.84
N ARG A 60 4.86 5.50 12.53
CA ARG A 60 3.42 5.75 12.59
C ARG A 60 2.74 5.41 11.27
N VAL A 61 1.55 4.82 11.29
CA VAL A 61 0.70 4.61 10.11
C VAL A 61 -0.45 5.61 10.14
N LEU A 62 -0.57 6.45 9.10
CA LEU A 62 -1.58 7.48 8.96
C LEU A 62 -2.47 7.22 7.74
N TRP A 63 -3.79 7.17 7.95
CA TRP A 63 -4.78 7.10 6.89
C TRP A 63 -5.29 8.51 6.57
N ALA A 64 -4.82 9.04 5.45
CA ALA A 64 -5.18 10.38 4.99
C ALA A 64 -6.49 10.35 4.23
N LYS A 65 -7.48 11.14 4.69
CA LYS A 65 -8.76 11.34 4.01
C LYS A 65 -8.66 12.52 3.05
N GLY A 66 -9.23 12.34 1.84
CA GLY A 66 -9.20 13.38 0.81
C GLY A 66 -7.76 13.72 0.37
N ARG A 67 -7.55 15.00 0.03
CA ARG A 67 -6.25 15.50 -0.48
C ARG A 67 -5.34 16.05 0.63
N THR A 68 -5.32 15.42 1.78
CA THR A 68 -4.52 15.83 2.94
C THR A 68 -3.21 15.03 3.04
N ASN A 69 -2.29 15.50 3.86
CA ASN A 69 -1.05 14.77 4.22
C ASN A 69 -0.24 14.27 3.03
N GLY A 70 -0.17 15.03 1.92
CA GLY A 70 0.59 14.66 0.73
C GLY A 70 -0.20 13.83 -0.29
N CYS A 71 -1.43 13.40 -0.01
CA CYS A 71 -2.30 12.66 -0.93
C CYS A 71 -2.95 13.56 -1.99
N THR A 72 -2.18 14.43 -2.62
CA THR A 72 -2.70 15.46 -3.54
C THR A 72 -3.08 14.94 -4.92
N LYS A 73 -2.46 13.83 -5.35
CA LYS A 73 -2.70 13.21 -6.66
C LYS A 73 -3.60 11.99 -6.52
N SER A 74 -4.60 11.85 -7.39
CA SER A 74 -5.52 10.68 -7.39
C SER A 74 -4.83 9.35 -7.69
N THR A 75 -3.66 9.39 -8.32
CA THR A 75 -2.85 8.20 -8.64
C THR A 75 -1.90 7.79 -7.53
N LEU A 76 -1.73 8.60 -6.48
CA LEU A 76 -0.88 8.30 -5.35
C LEU A 76 -1.67 7.50 -4.32
N LEU A 77 -1.33 6.24 -4.12
CA LEU A 77 -2.04 5.36 -3.19
C LEU A 77 -1.52 5.47 -1.76
N GLY A 78 -0.22 5.75 -1.59
CA GLY A 78 0.46 5.94 -0.31
C GLY A 78 1.94 6.14 -0.51
N PHE A 79 2.65 6.36 0.59
CA PHE A 79 4.10 6.50 0.60
C PHE A 79 4.64 6.46 2.02
N TYR A 80 5.91 6.08 2.17
CA TYR A 80 6.66 6.28 3.40
C TYR A 80 7.37 7.63 3.38
N ALA A 81 7.23 8.40 4.43
CA ALA A 81 7.90 9.69 4.65
C ALA A 81 9.02 9.51 5.68
N PRO A 82 10.30 9.36 5.25
CA PRO A 82 11.42 9.05 6.14
C PRO A 82 11.69 10.16 7.18
N ASP A 83 11.52 11.42 6.79
CA ASP A 83 11.70 12.61 7.63
C ASP A 83 10.71 12.66 8.80
N LYS A 84 9.50 12.14 8.60
CA LYS A 84 8.44 12.08 9.60
C LYS A 84 8.29 10.69 10.24
N ASN A 85 9.06 9.73 9.78
CA ASN A 85 8.92 8.33 10.12
C ASN A 85 7.45 7.87 10.09
N THR A 86 6.77 8.11 8.98
CA THR A 86 5.34 7.87 8.86
C THR A 86 5.02 7.19 7.54
N VAL A 87 4.28 6.10 7.60
CA VAL A 87 3.60 5.50 6.44
C VAL A 87 2.28 6.24 6.23
N ILE A 88 2.07 6.80 5.07
CA ILE A 88 0.85 7.54 4.71
C ILE A 88 0.07 6.73 3.68
N MET A 89 -1.16 6.37 4.03
CA MET A 89 -2.11 5.65 3.19
C MET A 89 -3.15 6.62 2.67
N CYS A 90 -3.26 6.81 1.36
CA CYS A 90 -4.23 7.71 0.74
C CYS A 90 -5.59 7.01 0.59
N GLU A 91 -6.41 7.02 1.66
CA GLU A 91 -7.62 6.23 1.80
C GLU A 91 -8.59 6.41 0.62
N SER A 92 -8.82 7.66 0.20
CA SER A 92 -9.73 7.98 -0.90
C SER A 92 -9.29 7.41 -2.26
N ASN A 93 -7.99 7.17 -2.46
CA ASN A 93 -7.43 6.68 -3.71
C ASN A 93 -7.42 5.14 -3.77
N LEU A 94 -7.55 4.47 -2.64
CA LEU A 94 -7.58 3.01 -2.54
C LEU A 94 -8.92 2.39 -2.98
N ARG A 95 -9.94 3.20 -3.28
CA ARG A 95 -11.26 2.77 -3.80
C ARG A 95 -11.88 1.61 -3.01
N ASN A 96 -11.67 1.57 -1.70
CA ASN A 96 -12.12 0.49 -0.79
C ASN A 96 -11.57 -0.91 -1.17
N SER A 97 -10.49 -0.99 -1.92
CA SER A 97 -9.84 -2.26 -2.26
C SER A 97 -8.97 -2.74 -1.12
N LEU A 98 -9.47 -3.69 -0.34
CA LEU A 98 -8.73 -4.31 0.75
C LEU A 98 -7.43 -5.00 0.29
N PRO A 99 -7.41 -5.80 -0.79
CA PRO A 99 -6.16 -6.42 -1.26
C PRO A 99 -5.10 -5.38 -1.62
N MET A 100 -5.51 -4.29 -2.28
CA MET A 100 -4.60 -3.19 -2.63
C MET A 100 -4.06 -2.48 -1.39
N ALA A 101 -4.90 -2.24 -0.38
CA ALA A 101 -4.48 -1.63 0.88
C ALA A 101 -3.47 -2.51 1.63
N ILE A 102 -3.68 -3.84 1.66
CA ILE A 102 -2.77 -4.80 2.27
C ILE A 102 -1.42 -4.84 1.54
N GLU A 103 -1.42 -4.92 0.21
CA GLU A 103 -0.18 -4.92 -0.57
C GLU A 103 0.59 -3.60 -0.37
N LEU A 104 -0.13 -2.48 -0.39
CA LEU A 104 0.46 -1.16 -0.22
C LEU A 104 1.07 -0.96 1.17
N ILE A 105 0.34 -1.28 2.23
CA ILE A 105 0.87 -1.09 3.59
C ILE A 105 2.08 -1.98 3.88
N LYS A 106 2.14 -3.18 3.28
CA LYS A 106 3.33 -4.02 3.33
C LYS A 106 4.50 -3.37 2.59
N HIS A 107 4.25 -2.76 1.42
CA HIS A 107 5.26 -2.09 0.63
C HIS A 107 5.84 -0.88 1.38
N GLU A 108 4.99 0.04 1.81
CA GLU A 108 5.41 1.26 2.50
C GLU A 108 5.97 0.95 3.91
N GLY A 109 5.40 -0.03 4.58
CA GLY A 109 5.92 -0.53 5.85
C GLY A 109 7.31 -1.17 5.72
N TRP A 110 7.62 -1.80 4.57
CA TRP A 110 8.97 -2.31 4.33
C TRP A 110 9.99 -1.19 4.11
N HIS A 111 9.60 -0.08 3.50
CA HIS A 111 10.45 1.12 3.47
C HIS A 111 10.76 1.61 4.89
N ALA A 112 9.79 1.56 5.81
CA ALA A 112 10.08 1.87 7.21
C ALA A 112 11.14 0.93 7.81
N VAL A 113 11.08 -0.38 7.54
CA VAL A 113 12.13 -1.35 7.95
C VAL A 113 13.48 -0.99 7.34
N GLN A 114 13.55 -0.71 6.04
CA GLN A 114 14.79 -0.32 5.36
C GLN A 114 15.41 0.94 6.00
N PHE A 115 14.61 1.95 6.27
CA PHE A 115 15.12 3.23 6.78
C PHE A 115 15.40 3.18 8.28
N ARG A 116 14.50 2.62 9.09
CA ARG A 116 14.63 2.62 10.55
C ARG A 116 15.53 1.51 11.06
N CYS A 117 15.39 0.33 10.50
CA CYS A 117 16.11 -0.85 10.99
C CYS A 117 17.38 -1.14 10.19
N ASN A 118 17.55 -0.59 8.96
CA ASN A 118 18.73 -0.81 8.11
C ASN A 118 19.39 0.46 7.55
N LYS A 119 19.15 1.63 8.16
CA LYS A 119 19.82 2.89 7.81
C LYS A 119 19.66 3.28 6.32
N GLY A 120 18.48 3.06 5.74
CA GLY A 120 18.16 3.34 4.35
C GLY A 120 18.80 2.38 3.34
N ARG A 121 19.23 1.20 3.79
CA ARG A 121 19.85 0.18 2.93
C ARG A 121 18.90 -0.99 2.69
N PRO A 122 19.05 -1.71 1.55
CA PRO A 122 18.36 -2.97 1.34
C PRO A 122 18.67 -3.99 2.42
N VAL A 123 17.71 -4.83 2.75
CA VAL A 123 17.78 -5.87 3.78
C VAL A 123 18.06 -7.24 3.17
N LEU A 124 17.40 -7.53 2.02
CA LEU A 124 17.53 -8.82 1.33
C LEU A 124 18.79 -8.89 0.48
N ARG A 125 19.31 -10.11 0.31
CA ARG A 125 20.41 -10.38 -0.60
C ARG A 125 19.95 -10.39 -2.06
N ASP A 126 20.90 -10.26 -3.00
CA ASP A 126 20.60 -10.18 -4.44
C ASP A 126 19.95 -11.44 -5.02
N ASP A 127 20.33 -12.63 -4.50
CA ASP A 127 19.73 -13.89 -4.91
C ASP A 127 18.24 -13.97 -4.50
N GLN A 128 17.90 -13.53 -3.30
CA GLN A 128 16.52 -13.45 -2.81
C GLN A 128 15.66 -12.51 -3.66
N LEU A 129 16.22 -11.35 -4.03
CA LEU A 129 15.53 -10.38 -4.89
C LEU A 129 15.31 -10.92 -6.31
N ARG A 130 16.34 -11.53 -6.93
CA ARG A 130 16.21 -12.05 -8.30
C ARG A 130 15.15 -13.10 -8.43
N ASN A 131 15.02 -13.97 -7.45
CA ASN A 131 14.08 -15.10 -7.44
C ASN A 131 12.65 -14.65 -7.06
N GLY A 132 12.50 -13.58 -6.27
CA GLY A 132 11.21 -13.10 -5.78
C GLY A 132 10.50 -12.09 -6.68
N MET A 133 11.23 -11.43 -7.60
CA MET A 133 10.68 -10.31 -8.35
C MET A 133 9.94 -10.75 -9.63
N ARG A 134 8.66 -10.38 -9.75
CA ARG A 134 7.84 -10.64 -10.95
C ARG A 134 8.31 -9.82 -12.16
N ARG A 135 8.09 -10.33 -13.39
CA ARG A 135 8.46 -9.63 -14.64
C ARG A 135 7.85 -8.22 -14.73
N LYS A 136 6.56 -8.08 -14.34
CA LYS A 136 5.87 -6.80 -14.37
C LYS A 136 6.51 -5.76 -13.44
N ASP A 137 7.01 -6.19 -12.28
CA ASP A 137 7.65 -5.30 -11.32
C ASP A 137 8.99 -4.77 -11.83
N LYS A 138 9.73 -5.59 -12.61
CA LYS A 138 10.97 -5.17 -13.28
C LYS A 138 10.73 -4.05 -14.31
N ALA A 139 9.62 -4.11 -15.05
CA ALA A 139 9.24 -3.05 -15.98
C ALA A 139 8.89 -1.76 -15.24
N ILE A 140 8.04 -1.85 -14.21
CA ILE A 140 7.64 -0.69 -13.39
C ILE A 140 8.87 0.00 -12.77
N LEU A 141 9.83 -0.76 -12.25
CA LEU A 141 11.04 -0.18 -11.66
C LEU A 141 11.81 0.67 -12.65
N ARG A 142 11.98 0.19 -13.90
CA ARG A 142 12.73 0.92 -14.93
C ARG A 142 12.04 2.20 -15.38
N GLU A 143 10.71 2.18 -15.43
CA GLU A 143 9.91 3.29 -15.95
C GLU A 143 9.60 4.35 -14.89
N ALA A 144 9.38 3.94 -13.64
CA ALA A 144 8.83 4.81 -12.60
C ALA A 144 9.87 5.34 -11.61
N TYR A 145 11.04 4.68 -11.51
CA TYR A 145 12.01 5.00 -10.46
C TYR A 145 13.40 5.26 -11.01
N PRO A 146 14.17 6.22 -10.42
CA PRO A 146 15.57 6.41 -10.75
C PRO A 146 16.42 5.21 -10.29
N LYS A 147 17.50 4.92 -11.02
CA LYS A 147 18.34 3.72 -10.83
C LYS A 147 18.80 3.48 -9.38
N HIS A 148 19.15 4.57 -8.67
CA HIS A 148 19.62 4.46 -7.27
C HIS A 148 18.56 3.98 -6.28
N GLN A 149 17.27 4.05 -6.66
CA GLN A 149 16.14 3.56 -5.84
C GLN A 149 15.72 2.15 -6.20
N HIS A 150 16.15 1.63 -7.38
CA HIS A 150 15.65 0.36 -7.90
C HIS A 150 15.78 -0.80 -6.90
N ARG A 151 16.85 -0.84 -6.13
CA ARG A 151 17.09 -1.95 -5.21
C ARG A 151 16.14 -1.90 -4.00
N LEU A 152 15.93 -0.73 -3.41
CA LEU A 152 15.00 -0.55 -2.30
C LEU A 152 13.56 -0.85 -2.74
N GLU A 153 13.18 -0.33 -3.89
CA GLU A 153 11.86 -0.55 -4.48
C GLU A 153 11.62 -2.02 -4.89
N ALA A 154 12.63 -2.66 -5.48
CA ALA A 154 12.58 -4.08 -5.83
C ALA A 154 12.31 -4.95 -4.61
N GLU A 155 13.00 -4.65 -3.51
CA GLU A 155 12.85 -5.34 -2.26
C GLU A 155 11.47 -5.13 -1.65
N ALA A 156 10.99 -3.88 -1.53
CA ALA A 156 9.68 -3.56 -1.00
C ALA A 156 8.56 -4.25 -1.80
N ARG A 157 8.66 -4.27 -3.15
CA ARG A 157 7.74 -5.00 -4.03
C ARG A 157 7.77 -6.50 -3.83
N THR A 158 8.95 -7.07 -3.68
CA THR A 158 9.10 -8.53 -3.45
C THR A 158 8.48 -8.92 -2.12
N VAL A 159 8.77 -8.17 -1.07
CA VAL A 159 8.31 -8.47 0.29
C VAL A 159 6.80 -8.20 0.46
N SER A 160 6.25 -7.18 -0.19
CA SER A 160 4.81 -6.89 -0.12
C SER A 160 3.93 -8.02 -0.65
N GLN A 161 4.49 -8.89 -1.50
CA GLN A 161 3.79 -10.03 -2.11
C GLN A 161 3.81 -11.30 -1.24
N LEU A 162 4.61 -11.34 -0.19
CA LEU A 162 4.66 -12.48 0.71
C LEU A 162 3.33 -12.67 1.44
N PRO A 163 2.97 -13.90 1.84
CA PRO A 163 1.90 -14.13 2.79
C PRO A 163 2.10 -13.25 4.04
N THR A 164 1.00 -12.76 4.61
CA THR A 164 1.07 -11.77 5.69
C THR A 164 1.89 -12.26 6.88
N GLN A 165 1.77 -13.53 7.26
CA GLN A 165 2.58 -14.09 8.36
C GLN A 165 4.08 -14.02 8.10
N HIS A 166 4.54 -14.31 6.87
CA HIS A 166 5.95 -14.21 6.49
C HIS A 166 6.44 -12.76 6.47
N TYR A 167 5.59 -11.84 6.00
CA TYR A 167 5.87 -10.42 6.06
C TYR A 167 6.08 -9.94 7.51
N LEU A 168 5.15 -10.27 8.41
CA LEU A 168 5.23 -9.87 9.82
C LEU A 168 6.48 -10.44 10.50
N ALA A 169 6.77 -11.72 10.28
CA ALA A 169 7.97 -12.36 10.81
C ALA A 169 9.25 -11.66 10.30
N GLY A 170 9.27 -11.27 9.02
CA GLY A 170 10.37 -10.49 8.43
C GLY A 170 10.56 -9.14 9.10
N VAL A 171 9.48 -8.37 9.25
CA VAL A 171 9.51 -7.06 9.94
C VAL A 171 10.07 -7.18 11.34
N GLU A 172 9.58 -8.14 12.12
CA GLU A 172 10.05 -8.36 13.48
C GLU A 172 11.51 -8.82 13.54
N ALA A 173 11.91 -9.75 12.69
CA ALA A 173 13.28 -10.26 12.68
C ALA A 173 14.30 -9.16 12.37
N TYR A 174 14.04 -8.34 11.35
CA TYR A 174 15.00 -7.32 10.93
C TYR A 174 15.07 -6.10 11.83
N CYS A 175 14.02 -5.79 12.59
CA CYS A 175 14.03 -4.66 13.52
C CYS A 175 14.48 -5.02 14.94
N ARG A 176 14.33 -6.27 15.40
CA ARG A 176 14.75 -6.70 16.76
C ARG A 176 16.26 -6.62 17.01
N TYR A 177 17.06 -6.83 15.99
CA TYR A 177 18.53 -6.97 16.17
C TYR A 177 19.28 -5.63 16.10
N ARG A 178 18.59 -4.49 16.12
CA ARG A 178 19.24 -3.19 15.90
C ARG A 178 18.81 -2.09 16.84
N THR A 179 18.07 -2.41 17.89
CA THR A 179 17.89 -1.57 19.09
C THR A 179 18.99 -1.91 20.09
#